data_d0745b80249dc2019a7bcebc8ad59c8e
#
_entry.id   d0745b80249dc2019a7bcebc8ad59c8e
#
_cell.length_a   1.000
_cell.length_b   1.000
_cell.length_c   1.000
_cell.angle_alpha   90.00
_cell.angle_beta   90.00
_cell.angle_gamma   90.00
#
_symmetry.space_group_name_H-M   'P 1'
#
loop_
_entity.id
_entity.type
_entity.pdbx_description
1 polymer ?
#
loop_
_entity_poly.entity_id
_entity_poly.type
_entity_poly.pdbx_seq_one_letter_code
_entity_poly.pdbx_strand_id
1 'polypeptide(L)'
;FFFMQKTAYEISLGLVGSEMCIRDRIYVGSSPNSLPEISKFSLIDSQIETIKSSNEIQLHEEDISYPKKIKFPTTNNEESYAFYYAPKNSKYQPIKSEKPPLLVISHGGPTSSTSTDLNLSIQYWTTRGFSVVDVDYRGSTGYGKKYRNSLKGNWGIFDTDDCVSVVKYLSKKSLVDINKVAIKGGSAGGYTTINALTFHDVFAVGASYYGIADLSVFINDTHKFESKYLDSLIGPYPEKKQEYYDRSAINFTERLSCPMIILQGTEDKIVPPSQAEIMAKALREKKIPFTLMMFKGEQHGFRDSKNIIASLEA
;
A
#
# COMPACT_ATOMS: atom_id res chain seq x y z
N PHE A 1 -16.56 8.05 23.77
CA PHE A 1 -16.08 7.48 22.48
C PHE A 1 -17.14 6.49 22.00
N PHE A 2 -18.03 6.91 21.11
CA PHE A 2 -18.99 6.01 20.49
C PHE A 2 -18.60 5.84 19.02
N PHE A 3 -18.14 4.65 18.66
CA PHE A 3 -18.16 4.18 17.29
C PHE A 3 -19.59 3.77 16.97
N MET A 4 -20.29 4.56 16.17
CA MET A 4 -21.52 4.09 15.54
C MET A 4 -21.14 3.39 14.24
N GLN A 5 -21.13 2.05 14.27
CA GLN A 5 -21.23 1.25 13.06
C GLN A 5 -22.60 1.50 12.44
N LYS A 6 -22.68 2.28 11.37
CA LYS A 6 -23.78 2.21 10.42
C LYS A 6 -23.25 1.59 9.13
N THR A 7 -23.82 0.46 8.82
CA THR A 7 -23.85 -0.26 7.54
C THR A 7 -23.09 0.40 6.38
N ALA A 8 -22.00 -0.24 5.97
CA ALA A 8 -21.30 -0.11 4.69
C ALA A 8 -20.39 1.11 4.44
N TYR A 9 -20.21 2.04 5.38
CA TYR A 9 -19.31 3.17 5.20
C TYR A 9 -18.37 3.29 6.40
N GLU A 10 -17.10 2.96 6.22
CA GLU A 10 -16.05 3.34 7.17
C GLU A 10 -15.76 4.83 6.95
N ILE A 11 -16.13 5.65 7.92
CA ILE A 11 -15.77 7.07 7.94
C ILE A 11 -14.42 7.17 8.64
N SER A 12 -13.38 7.53 7.90
CA SER A 12 -12.10 7.90 8.49
C SER A 12 -12.27 9.28 9.15
N LEU A 13 -12.45 9.29 10.47
CA LEU A 13 -12.65 10.51 11.25
C LEU A 13 -11.30 11.10 11.68
N GLY A 14 -10.81 12.03 10.90
CA GLY A 14 -9.79 12.98 11.37
C GLY A 14 -10.47 14.14 12.10
N LEU A 15 -10.43 14.16 13.44
CA LEU A 15 -10.92 15.29 14.23
C LEU A 15 -9.98 16.48 14.09
N VAL A 16 -10.39 17.49 13.34
CA VAL A 16 -9.73 18.81 13.30
C VAL A 16 -10.44 19.73 14.27
N GLY A 17 -9.89 19.90 15.46
CA GLY A 17 -10.32 20.87 16.45
C GLY A 17 -11.59 20.51 17.22
N SER A 18 -11.53 20.50 18.54
CA SER A 18 -12.69 20.45 19.42
C SER A 18 -13.14 21.86 19.75
N GLU A 19 -13.99 22.45 18.93
CA GLU A 19 -14.85 23.48 19.47
C GLU A 19 -15.98 22.81 20.24
N MET A 20 -16.21 23.26 21.45
CA MET A 20 -17.25 22.78 22.36
C MET A 20 -18.62 23.30 21.90
N CYS A 21 -19.02 22.99 20.67
CA CYS A 21 -20.37 23.20 20.19
C CYS A 21 -21.19 21.97 20.55
N ILE A 22 -22.12 22.16 21.47
CA ILE A 22 -22.98 21.13 22.06
C ILE A 22 -23.92 20.48 21.03
N ARG A 23 -23.95 20.95 19.78
CA ARG A 23 -24.94 20.54 18.78
C ARG A 23 -24.38 19.93 17.50
N ASP A 24 -23.16 20.29 17.11
CA ASP A 24 -22.59 19.90 15.82
C ASP A 24 -21.17 19.38 15.95
N ARG A 25 -20.75 18.52 15.04
CA ARG A 25 -19.36 18.10 14.87
C ARG A 25 -18.91 18.40 13.46
N ILE A 26 -17.74 19.02 13.31
CA ILE A 26 -17.07 19.20 12.01
C ILE A 26 -15.99 18.16 11.90
N TYR A 27 -15.92 17.48 10.76
CA TYR A 27 -14.95 16.42 10.49
C TYR A 27 -14.59 16.40 9.01
N VAL A 28 -13.47 15.74 8.70
CA VAL A 28 -13.14 15.33 7.34
C VAL A 28 -13.63 13.90 7.16
N GLY A 29 -14.51 13.69 6.20
CA GLY A 29 -15.08 12.38 5.86
C GLY A 29 -14.89 12.04 4.40
N SER A 30 -14.84 10.76 4.10
CA SER A 30 -14.79 10.21 2.74
C SER A 30 -15.60 8.91 2.68
N SER A 31 -15.82 8.42 1.47
CA SER A 31 -16.52 7.17 1.24
C SER A 31 -15.92 6.44 0.02
N PRO A 32 -16.30 5.19 -0.26
CA PRO A 32 -15.82 4.49 -1.44
C PRO A 32 -16.15 5.15 -2.79
N ASN A 33 -17.06 6.10 -2.82
CA ASN A 33 -17.47 6.84 -4.02
C ASN A 33 -17.34 8.37 -3.89
N SER A 34 -16.78 8.87 -2.77
CA SER A 34 -16.52 10.31 -2.59
C SER A 34 -15.10 10.55 -2.09
N LEU A 35 -14.48 11.60 -2.62
CA LEU A 35 -13.21 12.14 -2.11
C LEU A 35 -13.42 12.77 -0.73
N PRO A 36 -12.34 13.04 0.03
CA PRO A 36 -12.46 13.68 1.34
C PRO A 36 -13.17 15.02 1.29
N GLU A 37 -14.13 15.21 2.20
CA GLU A 37 -14.96 16.41 2.34
C GLU A 37 -14.92 16.93 3.78
N ILE A 38 -15.03 18.24 3.95
CA ILE A 38 -15.31 18.84 5.26
C ILE A 38 -16.82 18.82 5.45
N SER A 39 -17.28 18.09 6.45
CA SER A 39 -18.69 17.90 6.73
C SER A 39 -19.04 18.27 8.16
N LYS A 40 -20.27 18.73 8.37
CA LYS A 40 -20.88 19.01 9.66
C LYS A 40 -21.90 17.91 9.97
N PHE A 41 -21.78 17.29 11.12
CA PHE A 41 -22.74 16.33 11.65
C PHE A 41 -23.53 16.97 12.78
N SER A 42 -24.84 17.09 12.61
CA SER A 42 -25.74 17.56 13.65
C SER A 42 -26.06 16.43 14.64
N LEU A 43 -25.82 16.70 15.93
CA LEU A 43 -26.12 15.76 17.01
C LEU A 43 -27.62 15.76 17.37
N ILE A 44 -28.39 16.73 16.86
CA ILE A 44 -29.83 16.88 17.16
C ILE A 44 -30.66 15.97 16.28
N ASP A 45 -30.45 16.03 14.97
CA ASP A 45 -31.23 15.31 13.96
C ASP A 45 -30.47 14.29 13.16
N SER A 46 -29.16 14.09 13.50
CA SER A 46 -28.25 13.16 12.82
C SER A 46 -28.05 13.45 11.33
N GLN A 47 -28.25 14.69 10.91
CA GLN A 47 -28.03 15.10 9.52
C GLN A 47 -26.56 15.42 9.26
N ILE A 48 -26.13 15.12 8.03
CA ILE A 48 -24.80 15.45 7.53
C ILE A 48 -24.95 16.53 6.46
N GLU A 49 -24.22 17.62 6.64
CA GLU A 49 -24.13 18.72 5.69
C GLU A 49 -22.68 18.83 5.20
N THR A 50 -22.44 18.77 3.89
CA THR A 50 -21.12 19.03 3.31
C THR A 50 -20.85 20.52 3.30
N ILE A 51 -19.83 20.97 4.07
CA ILE A 51 -19.40 22.38 4.11
C ILE A 51 -18.50 22.67 2.91
N LYS A 52 -17.56 21.75 2.61
CA LYS A 52 -16.60 21.91 1.52
C LYS A 52 -16.25 20.56 0.95
N SER A 53 -16.44 20.39 -0.33
CA SER A 53 -15.94 19.22 -1.09
C SER A 53 -14.64 19.55 -1.77
N SER A 54 -13.71 18.57 -1.79
CA SER A 54 -12.53 18.59 -2.65
C SER A 54 -12.84 18.07 -4.06
N ASN A 55 -14.09 17.68 -4.31
CA ASN A 55 -14.47 16.96 -5.50
C ASN A 55 -14.82 17.91 -6.65
N GLU A 56 -13.86 18.15 -7.53
CA GLU A 56 -14.09 18.75 -8.85
C GLU A 56 -14.20 17.69 -9.96
N ILE A 57 -13.97 16.41 -9.63
CA ILE A 57 -13.94 15.29 -10.58
C ILE A 57 -15.25 14.51 -10.42
N GLN A 58 -16.08 14.52 -11.47
CA GLN A 58 -17.24 13.63 -11.55
C GLN A 58 -16.81 12.28 -12.15
N LEU A 59 -16.74 11.26 -11.31
CA LEU A 59 -16.64 9.87 -11.76
C LEU A 59 -18.03 9.32 -11.99
N HIS A 60 -18.22 8.59 -13.09
CA HIS A 60 -19.45 7.83 -13.30
C HIS A 60 -19.49 6.67 -12.30
N GLU A 61 -20.57 6.55 -11.54
CA GLU A 61 -20.71 5.49 -10.53
C GLU A 61 -20.58 4.07 -11.13
N GLU A 62 -20.95 3.93 -12.38
CA GLU A 62 -20.80 2.68 -13.14
C GLU A 62 -19.34 2.28 -13.36
N ASP A 63 -18.39 3.21 -13.26
CA ASP A 63 -16.95 2.97 -13.42
C ASP A 63 -16.23 2.81 -12.07
N ILE A 64 -16.91 3.09 -10.94
CA ILE A 64 -16.31 2.96 -9.62
C ILE A 64 -16.29 1.50 -9.17
N SER A 65 -15.10 0.95 -8.96
CA SER A 65 -14.93 -0.35 -8.32
C SER A 65 -14.95 -0.18 -6.80
N TYR A 66 -15.92 -0.83 -6.15
CA TYR A 66 -16.09 -0.78 -4.71
C TYR A 66 -15.21 -1.79 -3.98
N PRO A 67 -14.65 -1.45 -2.82
CA PRO A 67 -13.85 -2.37 -2.01
C PRO A 67 -14.71 -3.52 -1.47
N LYS A 68 -14.24 -4.74 -1.66
CA LYS A 68 -14.80 -5.92 -1.01
C LYS A 68 -13.80 -6.42 0.02
N LYS A 69 -14.14 -6.29 1.29
CA LYS A 69 -13.31 -6.84 2.38
C LYS A 69 -13.23 -8.36 2.25
N ILE A 70 -12.02 -8.87 2.24
CA ILE A 70 -11.74 -10.30 2.21
C ILE A 70 -10.86 -10.68 3.40
N LYS A 71 -11.02 -11.91 3.84
CA LYS A 71 -10.23 -12.59 4.83
C LYS A 71 -9.67 -13.85 4.20
N PHE A 72 -8.39 -14.10 4.33
CA PHE A 72 -7.73 -15.22 3.66
C PHE A 72 -6.71 -15.91 4.56
N PRO A 73 -6.47 -17.23 4.37
CA PRO A 73 -5.46 -17.95 5.11
C PRO A 73 -4.06 -17.52 4.67
N THR A 74 -3.14 -17.44 5.61
CA THR A 74 -1.75 -17.13 5.40
C THR A 74 -0.83 -18.13 6.12
N THR A 75 0.46 -17.85 6.18
CA THR A 75 1.45 -18.68 6.86
C THR A 75 1.15 -18.85 8.35
N ASN A 76 1.71 -19.90 8.97
CA ASN A 76 1.55 -20.24 10.39
C ASN A 76 0.10 -20.57 10.82
N ASN A 77 -0.76 -21.02 9.88
CA ASN A 77 -2.19 -21.26 10.10
C ASN A 77 -2.94 -20.04 10.64
N GLU A 78 -2.49 -18.86 10.26
CA GLU A 78 -3.12 -17.59 10.60
C GLU A 78 -3.96 -17.04 9.46
N GLU A 79 -4.59 -15.90 9.66
CA GLU A 79 -5.45 -15.22 8.70
C GLU A 79 -4.99 -13.78 8.55
N SER A 80 -5.13 -13.28 7.31
CA SER A 80 -4.86 -11.90 6.98
C SER A 80 -6.05 -11.28 6.26
N TYR A 81 -6.02 -9.97 6.04
CA TYR A 81 -7.13 -9.19 5.53
C TYR A 81 -6.69 -8.33 4.34
N ALA A 82 -7.62 -8.04 3.44
CA ALA A 82 -7.40 -7.13 2.33
C ALA A 82 -8.73 -6.56 1.82
N PHE A 83 -8.63 -5.51 1.02
CA PHE A 83 -9.73 -5.04 0.20
C PHE A 83 -9.49 -5.40 -1.27
N TYR A 84 -10.42 -6.16 -1.84
CA TYR A 84 -10.39 -6.56 -3.24
C TYR A 84 -11.30 -5.66 -4.07
N TYR A 85 -10.78 -5.20 -5.19
CA TYR A 85 -11.47 -4.37 -6.17
C TYR A 85 -11.50 -5.10 -7.51
N ALA A 86 -12.69 -5.41 -8.00
CA ALA A 86 -12.85 -6.04 -9.31
C ALA A 86 -12.67 -5.02 -10.44
N PRO A 87 -12.25 -5.44 -11.64
CA PRO A 87 -12.27 -4.57 -12.81
C PRO A 87 -13.68 -4.02 -13.06
N LYS A 88 -13.79 -2.73 -13.36
CA LYS A 88 -15.09 -2.12 -13.65
C LYS A 88 -14.93 -0.98 -14.65
N ASN A 89 -15.67 -1.07 -15.77
CA ASN A 89 -15.71 -0.07 -16.81
C ASN A 89 -17.06 -0.16 -17.54
N SER A 90 -17.79 0.95 -17.64
CA SER A 90 -19.11 1.03 -18.26
C SER A 90 -19.07 0.83 -19.79
N LYS A 91 -17.94 1.12 -20.44
CA LYS A 91 -17.78 1.10 -21.89
C LYS A 91 -17.08 -0.15 -22.43
N TYR A 92 -16.27 -0.81 -21.60
CA TYR A 92 -15.45 -1.96 -22.00
C TYR A 92 -15.76 -3.17 -21.14
N GLN A 93 -15.86 -4.33 -21.76
CA GLN A 93 -16.10 -5.60 -21.10
C GLN A 93 -14.89 -6.53 -21.30
N PRO A 94 -14.52 -7.33 -20.31
CA PRO A 94 -13.46 -8.32 -20.49
C PRO A 94 -13.89 -9.39 -21.46
N ILE A 95 -12.92 -10.03 -22.13
CA ILE A 95 -13.16 -11.25 -22.91
C ILE A 95 -13.63 -12.34 -21.94
N LYS A 96 -14.79 -12.93 -22.17
CA LYS A 96 -15.48 -13.86 -21.24
C LYS A 96 -14.63 -15.03 -20.74
N SER A 97 -13.61 -15.46 -21.50
CA SER A 97 -12.72 -16.57 -21.15
C SER A 97 -11.47 -16.14 -20.38
N GLU A 98 -11.19 -14.85 -20.26
CA GLU A 98 -9.99 -14.34 -19.62
C GLU A 98 -10.24 -13.89 -18.19
N LYS A 99 -9.29 -14.23 -17.32
CA LYS A 99 -9.23 -13.70 -15.96
C LYS A 99 -8.42 -12.40 -15.96
N PRO A 100 -8.80 -11.40 -15.15
CA PRO A 100 -8.08 -10.15 -15.10
C PRO A 100 -6.67 -10.34 -14.51
N PRO A 101 -5.70 -9.51 -14.94
CA PRO A 101 -4.44 -9.37 -14.22
C PRO A 101 -4.69 -8.80 -12.82
N LEU A 102 -3.79 -9.08 -11.89
CA LEU A 102 -3.87 -8.63 -10.51
C LEU A 102 -2.77 -7.63 -10.19
N LEU A 103 -3.14 -6.52 -9.57
CA LEU A 103 -2.22 -5.62 -8.91
C LEU A 103 -2.37 -5.73 -7.39
N VAL A 104 -1.33 -6.19 -6.72
CA VAL A 104 -1.23 -6.21 -5.26
C VAL A 104 -0.65 -4.89 -4.78
N ILE A 105 -1.29 -4.27 -3.80
CA ILE A 105 -0.80 -3.05 -3.15
C ILE A 105 -0.43 -3.39 -1.71
N SER A 106 0.76 -2.94 -1.29
CA SER A 106 1.25 -3.00 0.08
C SER A 106 1.39 -1.59 0.63
N HIS A 107 0.69 -1.29 1.72
CA HIS A 107 0.74 0.03 2.35
C HIS A 107 2.07 0.31 3.04
N GLY A 108 2.37 1.59 3.24
CA GLY A 108 3.53 2.06 4.01
C GLY A 108 3.30 1.98 5.53
N GLY A 109 4.25 2.51 6.28
CA GLY A 109 4.19 2.56 7.73
C GLY A 109 5.37 1.89 8.41
N PRO A 110 5.45 0.56 8.59
CA PRO A 110 4.50 -0.51 8.28
C PRO A 110 3.30 -0.62 9.23
N THR A 111 3.32 0.06 10.39
CA THR A 111 2.20 0.07 11.34
C THR A 111 1.14 1.09 10.90
N SER A 112 0.42 0.77 9.85
CA SER A 112 -0.67 1.54 9.26
C SER A 112 -1.81 0.61 8.84
N SER A 113 -2.69 1.04 7.98
CA SER A 113 -3.71 0.22 7.34
C SER A 113 -4.13 0.86 6.02
N THR A 114 -4.76 0.08 5.17
CA THR A 114 -5.44 0.59 3.99
C THR A 114 -6.72 1.34 4.38
N SER A 115 -7.28 2.10 3.45
CA SER A 115 -8.54 2.80 3.59
C SER A 115 -9.50 2.35 2.50
N THR A 116 -10.80 2.45 2.76
CA THR A 116 -11.85 2.17 1.78
C THR A 116 -12.33 3.41 1.05
N ASP A 117 -11.70 4.54 1.29
CA ASP A 117 -12.02 5.80 0.63
C ASP A 117 -11.82 5.72 -0.88
N LEU A 118 -12.50 6.58 -1.63
CA LEU A 118 -12.32 6.68 -3.07
C LEU A 118 -10.86 6.99 -3.40
N ASN A 119 -10.15 5.98 -3.91
CA ASN A 119 -8.75 6.09 -4.31
C ASN A 119 -8.66 6.10 -5.83
N LEU A 120 -8.35 7.27 -6.40
CA LEU A 120 -8.26 7.45 -7.85
C LEU A 120 -7.17 6.59 -8.49
N SER A 121 -6.08 6.28 -7.76
CA SER A 121 -5.05 5.37 -8.26
C SER A 121 -5.56 3.94 -8.39
N ILE A 122 -6.42 3.48 -7.47
CA ILE A 122 -7.08 2.16 -7.59
C ILE A 122 -8.05 2.18 -8.77
N GLN A 123 -8.88 3.24 -8.89
CA GLN A 123 -9.84 3.36 -10.00
C GLN A 123 -9.15 3.45 -11.37
N TYR A 124 -7.97 4.06 -11.43
CA TYR A 124 -7.13 4.07 -12.64
C TYR A 124 -6.86 2.65 -13.17
N TRP A 125 -6.51 1.73 -12.28
CA TRP A 125 -6.21 0.34 -12.65
C TRP A 125 -7.47 -0.47 -12.91
N THR A 126 -8.50 -0.34 -12.07
CA THR A 126 -9.74 -1.12 -12.23
C THR A 126 -10.50 -0.77 -13.49
N THR A 127 -10.49 0.50 -13.91
CA THR A 127 -11.10 0.92 -15.18
C THR A 127 -10.32 0.46 -16.42
N ARG A 128 -9.07 0.00 -16.23
CA ARG A 128 -8.22 -0.58 -17.29
C ARG A 128 -8.19 -2.11 -17.29
N GLY A 129 -9.11 -2.73 -16.56
CA GLY A 129 -9.29 -4.18 -16.57
C GLY A 129 -8.46 -4.94 -15.55
N PHE A 130 -7.74 -4.27 -14.66
CA PHE A 130 -7.02 -4.92 -13.55
C PHE A 130 -7.95 -5.19 -12.37
N SER A 131 -7.81 -6.35 -11.75
CA SER A 131 -8.17 -6.51 -10.35
C SER A 131 -7.11 -5.84 -9.49
N VAL A 132 -7.53 -5.21 -8.41
CA VAL A 132 -6.62 -4.65 -7.40
C VAL A 132 -6.92 -5.30 -6.05
N VAL A 133 -5.88 -5.63 -5.29
CA VAL A 133 -6.00 -6.04 -3.90
C VAL A 133 -5.08 -5.19 -3.04
N ASP A 134 -5.65 -4.48 -2.08
CA ASP A 134 -4.95 -3.63 -1.13
C ASP A 134 -4.87 -4.36 0.20
N VAL A 135 -3.66 -4.73 0.63
CA VAL A 135 -3.42 -5.73 1.67
C VAL A 135 -3.21 -5.06 3.01
N ASP A 136 -4.06 -5.42 3.99
CA ASP A 136 -3.82 -5.17 5.40
C ASP A 136 -3.06 -6.35 6.00
N TYR A 137 -1.76 -6.46 5.67
CA TYR A 137 -0.91 -7.54 6.15
C TYR A 137 -0.84 -7.58 7.69
N ARG A 138 -0.45 -8.71 8.25
CA ARG A 138 -0.23 -8.87 9.70
C ARG A 138 0.72 -7.79 10.21
N GLY A 139 0.22 -6.99 11.15
CA GLY A 139 0.86 -5.75 11.63
C GLY A 139 0.04 -4.50 11.35
N SER A 140 -0.91 -4.57 10.43
CA SER A 140 -1.79 -3.45 10.14
C SER A 140 -2.68 -3.09 11.33
N THR A 141 -3.07 -1.82 11.41
CA THR A 141 -4.01 -1.30 12.40
C THR A 141 -5.46 -1.65 12.03
N GLY A 142 -6.41 -1.41 12.93
CA GLY A 142 -7.83 -1.67 12.67
C GLY A 142 -8.32 -3.08 13.01
N TYR A 143 -7.41 -4.06 13.18
CA TYR A 143 -7.73 -5.48 13.46
C TYR A 143 -7.39 -5.91 14.89
N GLY A 144 -7.19 -4.95 15.78
CA GLY A 144 -6.90 -5.17 17.20
C GLY A 144 -5.41 -5.33 17.51
N LYS A 145 -5.10 -5.31 18.83
CA LYS A 145 -3.72 -5.26 19.33
C LYS A 145 -2.90 -6.51 18.94
N LYS A 146 -3.53 -7.70 18.97
CA LYS A 146 -2.85 -8.96 18.61
C LYS A 146 -2.35 -8.90 17.16
N TYR A 147 -3.23 -8.54 16.23
CA TYR A 147 -2.89 -8.43 14.81
C TYR A 147 -1.81 -7.38 14.55
N ARG A 148 -1.97 -6.19 15.11
CA ARG A 148 -0.96 -5.12 14.99
C ARG A 148 0.40 -5.51 15.54
N ASN A 149 0.44 -6.26 16.65
CA ASN A 149 1.70 -6.68 17.26
C ASN A 149 2.35 -7.90 16.60
N SER A 150 1.67 -8.60 15.68
CA SER A 150 2.24 -9.78 15.03
C SER A 150 3.44 -9.45 14.13
N LEU A 151 3.55 -8.22 13.65
CA LEU A 151 4.69 -7.77 12.85
C LEU A 151 5.97 -7.57 13.66
N LYS A 152 5.86 -7.46 15.00
CA LYS A 152 7.04 -7.29 15.86
C LYS A 152 7.98 -8.49 15.72
N GLY A 153 9.23 -8.22 15.37
CA GLY A 153 10.22 -9.24 15.05
C GLY A 153 10.00 -9.95 13.71
N ASN A 154 8.96 -9.61 12.93
CA ASN A 154 8.57 -10.32 11.70
C ASN A 154 8.42 -9.43 10.45
N TRP A 155 8.82 -8.17 10.52
CA TRP A 155 8.79 -7.29 9.35
C TRP A 155 9.77 -7.78 8.28
N GLY A 156 9.34 -7.75 7.03
CA GLY A 156 10.02 -8.37 5.88
C GLY A 156 9.71 -9.85 5.68
N ILE A 157 8.91 -10.44 6.59
CA ILE A 157 8.43 -11.82 6.50
C ILE A 157 6.91 -11.83 6.38
N PHE A 158 6.20 -11.38 7.41
CA PHE A 158 4.75 -11.50 7.47
C PHE A 158 4.02 -10.58 6.47
N ASP A 159 4.52 -9.38 6.27
CA ASP A 159 4.03 -8.45 5.25
C ASP A 159 4.18 -9.02 3.83
N THR A 160 5.31 -9.66 3.56
CA THR A 160 5.59 -10.31 2.27
C THR A 160 4.76 -11.59 2.09
N ASP A 161 4.72 -12.47 3.11
CA ASP A 161 3.93 -13.70 3.09
C ASP A 161 2.45 -13.44 2.84
N ASP A 162 1.90 -12.38 3.43
CA ASP A 162 0.49 -12.04 3.29
C ASP A 162 0.17 -11.52 1.89
N CYS A 163 1.07 -10.74 1.28
CA CYS A 163 0.96 -10.33 -0.12
C CYS A 163 1.00 -11.53 -1.07
N VAL A 164 1.82 -12.54 -0.80
CA VAL A 164 1.87 -13.80 -1.58
C VAL A 164 0.61 -14.65 -1.36
N SER A 165 0.17 -14.75 -0.11
CA SER A 165 -0.98 -15.58 0.27
C SER A 165 -2.28 -15.09 -0.33
N VAL A 166 -2.49 -13.77 -0.43
CA VAL A 166 -3.69 -13.21 -1.06
C VAL A 166 -3.75 -13.52 -2.55
N VAL A 167 -2.62 -13.54 -3.26
CA VAL A 167 -2.57 -13.93 -4.69
C VAL A 167 -3.03 -15.37 -4.86
N LYS A 168 -2.48 -16.29 -4.06
CA LYS A 168 -2.85 -17.71 -4.07
C LYS A 168 -4.35 -17.90 -3.76
N TYR A 169 -4.85 -17.15 -2.77
CA TYR A 169 -6.27 -17.18 -2.42
C TYR A 169 -7.19 -16.71 -3.56
N LEU A 170 -6.89 -15.56 -4.17
CA LEU A 170 -7.69 -15.00 -5.26
C LEU A 170 -7.64 -15.88 -6.51
N SER A 171 -6.48 -16.44 -6.83
CA SER A 171 -6.31 -17.39 -7.94
C SER A 171 -7.11 -18.67 -7.72
N LYS A 172 -7.06 -19.24 -6.50
CA LYS A 172 -7.88 -20.43 -6.13
C LYS A 172 -9.39 -20.16 -6.25
N LYS A 173 -9.81 -18.89 -6.01
CA LYS A 173 -11.21 -18.46 -6.24
C LYS A 173 -11.53 -18.16 -7.69
N SER A 174 -10.57 -18.34 -8.61
CA SER A 174 -10.71 -18.02 -10.03
C SER A 174 -11.06 -16.56 -10.34
N LEU A 175 -10.66 -15.63 -9.46
CA LEU A 175 -10.93 -14.20 -9.59
C LEU A 175 -9.87 -13.47 -10.40
N VAL A 176 -8.66 -14.04 -10.54
CA VAL A 176 -7.50 -13.41 -11.19
C VAL A 176 -6.67 -14.43 -11.97
N ASP A 177 -5.86 -13.95 -12.92
CA ASP A 177 -4.85 -14.76 -13.62
C ASP A 177 -3.55 -14.76 -12.81
N ILE A 178 -3.16 -15.94 -12.30
CA ILE A 178 -1.94 -16.09 -11.48
C ILE A 178 -0.64 -15.80 -12.25
N ASN A 179 -0.67 -15.85 -13.56
CA ASN A 179 0.49 -15.58 -14.41
C ASN A 179 0.65 -14.08 -14.74
N LYS A 180 -0.33 -13.24 -14.35
CA LYS A 180 -0.37 -11.81 -14.64
C LYS A 180 -0.53 -11.03 -13.34
N VAL A 181 0.46 -11.17 -12.43
CA VAL A 181 0.42 -10.56 -11.11
C VAL A 181 1.53 -9.55 -10.96
N ALA A 182 1.16 -8.32 -10.63
CA ALA A 182 2.08 -7.24 -10.28
C ALA A 182 1.95 -6.90 -8.79
N ILE A 183 3.03 -6.36 -8.19
CA ILE A 183 3.01 -5.81 -6.84
C ILE A 183 3.54 -4.38 -6.85
N LYS A 184 2.92 -3.49 -6.05
CA LYS A 184 3.46 -2.16 -5.80
C LYS A 184 3.29 -1.74 -4.35
N GLY A 185 4.16 -0.82 -3.90
CA GLY A 185 4.05 -0.22 -2.59
C GLY A 185 4.97 0.96 -2.42
N GLY A 186 4.68 1.81 -1.43
CA GLY A 186 5.50 2.96 -1.07
C GLY A 186 6.12 2.81 0.32
N SER A 187 7.34 3.35 0.51
CA SER A 187 8.01 3.33 1.82
C SER A 187 8.20 1.90 2.34
N ALA A 188 7.67 1.56 3.51
CA ALA A 188 7.63 0.19 4.01
C ALA A 188 6.95 -0.78 3.02
N GLY A 189 5.91 -0.34 2.28
CA GLY A 189 5.31 -1.14 1.22
C GLY A 189 6.22 -1.32 0.00
N GLY A 190 7.08 -0.34 -0.29
CA GLY A 190 8.14 -0.46 -1.29
C GLY A 190 9.20 -1.48 -0.90
N TYR A 191 9.57 -1.53 0.38
CA TYR A 191 10.40 -2.58 0.96
C TYR A 191 9.74 -3.96 0.82
N THR A 192 8.47 -4.10 1.21
CA THR A 192 7.70 -5.34 1.03
C THR A 192 7.65 -5.76 -0.44
N THR A 193 7.50 -4.80 -1.38
CA THR A 193 7.55 -5.06 -2.82
C THR A 193 8.89 -5.66 -3.24
N ILE A 194 10.00 -5.02 -2.88
CA ILE A 194 11.35 -5.50 -3.25
C ILE A 194 11.61 -6.89 -2.68
N ASN A 195 11.24 -7.12 -1.41
CA ASN A 195 11.38 -8.43 -0.77
C ASN A 195 10.51 -9.50 -1.42
N ALA A 196 9.26 -9.16 -1.79
CA ALA A 196 8.36 -10.09 -2.47
C ALA A 196 8.94 -10.57 -3.81
N LEU A 197 9.55 -9.66 -4.58
CA LEU A 197 10.20 -9.99 -5.86
C LEU A 197 11.50 -10.79 -5.68
N THR A 198 12.18 -10.63 -4.54
CA THR A 198 13.46 -11.29 -4.26
C THR A 198 13.29 -12.68 -3.67
N PHE A 199 12.31 -12.85 -2.77
CA PHE A 199 12.17 -14.08 -1.99
C PHE A 199 11.02 -15.00 -2.44
N HIS A 200 10.21 -14.56 -3.43
CA HIS A 200 9.07 -15.34 -3.94
C HIS A 200 8.92 -15.23 -5.47
N ASP A 201 8.37 -16.29 -6.09
CA ASP A 201 8.22 -16.43 -7.54
C ASP A 201 6.78 -16.18 -8.03
N VAL A 202 5.99 -15.43 -7.27
CA VAL A 202 4.56 -15.24 -7.55
C VAL A 202 4.29 -14.05 -8.46
N PHE A 203 5.19 -13.07 -8.45
CA PHE A 203 5.01 -11.80 -9.14
C PHE A 203 5.76 -11.76 -10.47
N ALA A 204 5.11 -11.26 -11.51
CA ALA A 204 5.72 -11.09 -12.83
C ALA A 204 6.47 -9.75 -12.95
N VAL A 205 6.11 -8.74 -12.13
CA VAL A 205 6.71 -7.41 -12.13
C VAL A 205 6.39 -6.68 -10.82
N GLY A 206 7.23 -5.72 -10.44
CA GLY A 206 6.95 -4.87 -9.29
C GLY A 206 7.32 -3.41 -9.49
N ALA A 207 6.67 -2.53 -8.72
CA ALA A 207 6.97 -1.10 -8.68
C ALA A 207 7.19 -0.65 -7.23
N SER A 208 8.42 -0.32 -6.89
CA SER A 208 8.81 0.18 -5.57
C SER A 208 8.90 1.70 -5.58
N TYR A 209 8.04 2.34 -4.80
CA TYR A 209 8.04 3.78 -4.58
C TYR A 209 8.83 4.07 -3.30
N TYR A 210 9.94 4.76 -3.42
CA TYR A 210 10.82 5.15 -2.29
C TYR A 210 10.95 4.05 -1.23
N GLY A 211 11.20 2.81 -1.69
CA GLY A 211 11.32 1.63 -0.84
C GLY A 211 12.74 1.44 -0.31
N ILE A 212 12.84 0.69 0.79
CA ILE A 212 14.11 0.35 1.44
C ILE A 212 14.67 -0.91 0.79
N ALA A 213 15.90 -0.87 0.31
CA ALA A 213 16.61 -2.02 -0.25
C ALA A 213 17.58 -2.68 0.75
N ASP A 214 18.18 -1.86 1.61
CA ASP A 214 19.14 -2.28 2.64
C ASP A 214 18.76 -1.72 4.01
N LEU A 215 18.34 -2.59 4.90
CA LEU A 215 17.97 -2.24 6.27
C LEU A 215 19.18 -1.84 7.12
N SER A 216 20.36 -2.40 6.84
CA SER A 216 21.59 -2.12 7.60
C SER A 216 22.14 -0.73 7.31
N VAL A 217 21.96 -0.23 6.08
CA VAL A 217 22.26 1.15 5.70
C VAL A 217 21.19 2.07 6.24
N PHE A 218 19.92 1.69 6.07
CA PHE A 218 18.77 2.50 6.48
C PHE A 218 18.76 2.85 7.98
N ILE A 219 19.19 1.93 8.86
CA ILE A 219 19.23 2.18 10.31
C ILE A 219 20.17 3.33 10.70
N ASN A 220 21.20 3.59 9.89
CA ASN A 220 22.12 4.69 10.12
C ASN A 220 21.64 6.02 9.52
N ASP A 221 20.76 5.96 8.53
CA ASP A 221 20.27 7.11 7.77
C ASP A 221 18.88 7.58 8.24
N THR A 222 18.20 6.80 9.10
CA THR A 222 16.85 7.13 9.57
C THR A 222 16.88 8.30 10.56
N HIS A 223 15.82 9.09 10.57
CA HIS A 223 15.74 10.26 11.44
C HIS A 223 15.43 9.88 12.91
N LYS A 224 15.71 10.81 13.82
CA LYS A 224 15.64 10.62 15.29
C LYS A 224 14.33 9.96 15.78
N PHE A 225 13.18 10.29 15.20
CA PHE A 225 11.89 9.78 15.65
C PHE A 225 11.68 8.29 15.33
N GLU A 226 12.39 7.75 14.33
CA GLU A 226 12.30 6.35 13.94
C GLU A 226 13.48 5.49 14.40
N SER A 227 14.48 6.11 15.08
CA SER A 227 15.73 5.47 15.48
C SER A 227 15.57 4.18 16.32
N LYS A 228 14.43 4.01 17.00
CA LYS A 228 14.08 2.83 17.81
C LYS A 228 12.92 2.01 17.23
N TYR A 229 12.39 2.42 16.10
CA TYR A 229 11.25 1.75 15.50
C TYR A 229 11.61 0.36 14.97
N LEU A 230 12.78 0.26 14.31
CA LEU A 230 13.30 -1.00 13.79
C LEU A 230 13.63 -2.02 14.90
N ASP A 231 14.01 -1.55 16.10
CA ASP A 231 14.25 -2.45 17.23
C ASP A 231 13.00 -3.29 17.56
N SER A 232 11.81 -2.74 17.38
CA SER A 232 10.56 -3.46 17.61
C SER A 232 10.15 -4.36 16.44
N LEU A 233 10.49 -3.97 15.21
CA LEU A 233 10.07 -4.66 13.98
C LEU A 233 10.98 -5.82 13.59
N ILE A 234 12.28 -5.70 13.90
CA ILE A 234 13.31 -6.68 13.55
C ILE A 234 14.04 -7.16 14.81
N GLY A 235 14.49 -6.22 15.62
CA GLY A 235 15.27 -6.41 16.82
C GLY A 235 16.36 -5.36 16.96
N PRO A 236 17.00 -5.26 18.14
CA PRO A 236 18.04 -4.25 18.37
C PRO A 236 19.28 -4.50 17.50
N TYR A 237 19.84 -3.42 16.96
CA TYR A 237 21.10 -3.45 16.22
C TYR A 237 22.21 -2.94 17.15
N PRO A 238 23.41 -3.59 17.19
CA PRO A 238 23.90 -4.61 16.23
C PRO A 238 23.59 -6.07 16.60
N GLU A 239 22.93 -6.37 17.73
CA GLU A 239 22.72 -7.72 18.23
C GLU A 239 21.97 -8.61 17.22
N LYS A 240 21.06 -8.01 16.46
CA LYS A 240 20.25 -8.67 15.43
C LYS A 240 20.76 -8.41 13.99
N LYS A 241 22.04 -8.10 13.83
CA LYS A 241 22.65 -7.77 12.52
C LYS A 241 22.35 -8.81 11.43
N GLN A 242 22.29 -10.09 11.79
CA GLN A 242 22.03 -11.16 10.82
C GLN A 242 20.59 -11.05 10.27
N GLU A 243 19.61 -10.76 11.12
CA GLU A 243 18.22 -10.58 10.70
C GLU A 243 18.07 -9.37 9.75
N TYR A 244 18.82 -8.29 9.99
CA TYR A 244 18.88 -7.15 9.07
C TYR A 244 19.46 -7.55 7.71
N TYR A 245 20.54 -8.32 7.71
CA TYR A 245 21.16 -8.85 6.49
C TYR A 245 20.20 -9.77 5.73
N ASP A 246 19.60 -10.75 6.41
CA ASP A 246 18.74 -11.77 5.81
C ASP A 246 17.43 -11.19 5.23
N ARG A 247 17.00 -10.03 5.74
CA ARG A 247 15.77 -9.33 5.29
C ARG A 247 16.04 -8.15 4.38
N SER A 248 17.27 -7.92 3.96
CA SER A 248 17.65 -6.90 3.00
C SER A 248 17.79 -7.52 1.61
N ALA A 249 16.87 -7.23 0.72
CA ALA A 249 16.82 -7.77 -0.64
C ALA A 249 18.10 -7.54 -1.44
N ILE A 250 18.84 -6.45 -1.14
CA ILE A 250 20.09 -6.10 -1.79
C ILE A 250 21.16 -7.22 -1.66
N ASN A 251 21.11 -8.00 -0.58
CA ASN A 251 22.05 -9.08 -0.32
C ASN A 251 21.73 -10.37 -1.10
N PHE A 252 20.58 -10.44 -1.76
CA PHE A 252 20.05 -11.63 -2.43
C PHE A 252 19.54 -11.31 -3.84
N THR A 253 20.12 -10.33 -4.50
CA THR A 253 19.70 -9.89 -5.84
C THR A 253 19.81 -10.99 -6.90
N GLU A 254 20.60 -12.04 -6.67
CA GLU A 254 20.67 -13.22 -7.53
C GLU A 254 19.35 -14.02 -7.57
N ARG A 255 18.48 -13.84 -6.58
CA ARG A 255 17.16 -14.47 -6.54
C ARG A 255 16.11 -13.67 -7.28
N LEU A 256 16.36 -12.39 -7.57
CA LEU A 256 15.42 -11.53 -8.26
C LEU A 256 15.44 -11.84 -9.75
N SER A 257 14.31 -12.33 -10.28
CA SER A 257 14.20 -12.84 -11.66
C SER A 257 13.21 -12.04 -12.52
N CYS A 258 12.45 -11.11 -11.93
CA CYS A 258 11.43 -10.36 -12.65
C CYS A 258 11.79 -8.87 -12.78
N PRO A 259 11.28 -8.18 -13.81
CA PRO A 259 11.45 -6.74 -13.99
C PRO A 259 10.89 -5.92 -12.83
N MET A 260 11.51 -4.76 -12.57
CA MET A 260 10.96 -3.82 -11.59
C MET A 260 11.13 -2.36 -11.99
N ILE A 261 10.23 -1.52 -11.49
CA ILE A 261 10.34 -0.06 -11.56
C ILE A 261 10.67 0.46 -10.16
N ILE A 262 11.66 1.31 -10.07
CA ILE A 262 12.08 2.02 -8.85
C ILE A 262 11.77 3.49 -9.05
N LEU A 263 10.97 4.07 -8.18
CA LEU A 263 10.52 5.46 -8.24
C LEU A 263 10.94 6.17 -6.95
N GLN A 264 11.67 7.29 -7.08
CA GLN A 264 12.30 7.95 -5.94
C GLN A 264 12.28 9.47 -6.07
N GLY A 265 11.94 10.18 -5.00
CA GLY A 265 12.10 11.61 -4.89
C GLY A 265 13.55 12.00 -4.56
N THR A 266 14.10 13.02 -5.24
CA THR A 266 15.50 13.43 -5.01
C THR A 266 15.74 14.14 -3.68
N GLU A 267 14.67 14.64 -3.04
CA GLU A 267 14.72 15.35 -1.74
C GLU A 267 14.10 14.54 -0.60
N ASP A 268 13.95 13.22 -0.79
CA ASP A 268 13.44 12.33 0.24
C ASP A 268 14.46 12.18 1.39
N LYS A 269 14.03 12.64 2.58
CA LYS A 269 14.83 12.58 3.82
C LYS A 269 14.38 11.46 4.76
N ILE A 270 13.34 10.71 4.40
CA ILE A 270 12.81 9.59 5.18
C ILE A 270 13.42 8.29 4.68
N VAL A 271 13.31 8.03 3.37
CA VAL A 271 14.05 6.97 2.69
C VAL A 271 14.98 7.63 1.68
N PRO A 272 16.28 7.75 1.99
CA PRO A 272 17.21 8.49 1.14
C PRO A 272 17.31 7.90 -0.27
N PRO A 273 17.58 8.74 -1.29
CA PRO A 273 17.79 8.30 -2.69
C PRO A 273 18.84 7.20 -2.86
N SER A 274 19.81 7.14 -1.94
CA SER A 274 20.82 6.10 -1.90
C SER A 274 20.24 4.68 -1.90
N GLN A 275 19.06 4.47 -1.27
CA GLN A 275 18.37 3.17 -1.26
C GLN A 275 17.94 2.74 -2.66
N ALA A 276 17.41 3.66 -3.46
CA ALA A 276 17.05 3.41 -4.85
C ALA A 276 18.28 3.19 -5.74
N GLU A 277 19.33 3.98 -5.52
CA GLU A 277 20.57 3.92 -6.29
C GLU A 277 21.33 2.62 -6.10
N ILE A 278 21.49 2.14 -4.83
CA ILE A 278 22.17 0.86 -4.56
C ILE A 278 21.39 -0.31 -5.19
N MET A 279 20.06 -0.29 -5.13
CA MET A 279 19.25 -1.34 -5.75
C MET A 279 19.37 -1.28 -7.28
N ALA A 280 19.28 -0.12 -7.90
CA ALA A 280 19.45 0.05 -9.33
C ALA A 280 20.84 -0.38 -9.82
N LYS A 281 21.89 -0.09 -9.04
CA LYS A 281 23.26 -0.56 -9.31
C LYS A 281 23.34 -2.09 -9.30
N ALA A 282 22.79 -2.73 -8.28
CA ALA A 282 22.78 -4.19 -8.16
C ALA A 282 22.03 -4.86 -9.32
N LEU A 283 20.85 -4.33 -9.69
CA LEU A 283 20.07 -4.84 -10.83
C LEU A 283 20.84 -4.70 -12.16
N ARG A 284 21.55 -3.58 -12.36
CA ARG A 284 22.38 -3.34 -13.55
C ARG A 284 23.51 -4.34 -13.66
N GLU A 285 24.21 -4.57 -12.54
CA GLU A 285 25.33 -5.54 -12.49
C GLU A 285 24.86 -6.98 -12.77
N LYS A 286 23.65 -7.31 -12.35
CA LYS A 286 23.01 -8.62 -12.59
C LYS A 286 22.28 -8.71 -13.94
N LYS A 287 22.23 -7.62 -14.73
CA LYS A 287 21.52 -7.55 -16.02
C LYS A 287 20.03 -7.86 -15.92
N ILE A 288 19.42 -7.56 -14.78
CA ILE A 288 17.97 -7.69 -14.57
C ILE A 288 17.28 -6.44 -15.16
N PRO A 289 16.23 -6.59 -15.96
CA PRO A 289 15.51 -5.44 -16.50
C PRO A 289 14.92 -4.56 -15.39
N PHE A 290 15.23 -3.27 -15.41
CA PHE A 290 14.65 -2.32 -14.47
C PHE A 290 14.56 -0.91 -15.07
N THR A 291 13.72 -0.09 -14.48
CA THR A 291 13.67 1.35 -14.70
C THR A 291 13.87 2.07 -13.37
N LEU A 292 14.76 3.04 -13.33
CA LEU A 292 14.91 3.96 -12.20
C LEU A 292 14.40 5.34 -12.63
N MET A 293 13.37 5.83 -11.95
CA MET A 293 12.80 7.17 -12.15
C MET A 293 13.09 8.04 -10.93
N MET A 294 13.94 9.06 -11.12
CA MET A 294 14.27 10.05 -10.09
C MET A 294 13.47 11.32 -10.35
N PHE A 295 12.59 11.69 -9.41
CA PHE A 295 11.74 12.87 -9.51
C PHE A 295 12.36 14.04 -8.75
N LYS A 296 12.85 15.02 -9.53
CA LYS A 296 13.53 16.21 -8.98
C LYS A 296 12.56 17.04 -8.12
N GLY A 297 12.99 17.39 -6.90
CA GLY A 297 12.20 18.21 -5.97
C GLY A 297 11.13 17.44 -5.20
N GLU A 298 10.84 16.19 -5.57
CA GLU A 298 9.93 15.35 -4.79
C GLU A 298 10.60 14.79 -3.53
N GLN A 299 9.79 14.66 -2.51
CA GLN A 299 10.18 14.16 -1.18
C GLN A 299 9.69 12.72 -0.98
N HIS A 300 9.34 12.35 0.25
CA HIS A 300 8.73 11.06 0.60
C HIS A 300 7.26 11.04 0.20
N GLY A 301 7.00 10.75 -1.09
CA GLY A 301 5.71 10.88 -1.76
C GLY A 301 5.74 11.96 -2.85
N PHE A 302 5.04 11.71 -3.94
CA PHE A 302 4.99 12.62 -5.09
C PHE A 302 3.79 13.56 -4.98
N ARG A 303 4.01 14.85 -5.22
CA ARG A 303 3.01 15.91 -5.10
C ARG A 303 2.75 16.64 -6.42
N ASP A 304 3.76 16.75 -7.28
CA ASP A 304 3.57 17.30 -8.60
C ASP A 304 2.74 16.34 -9.47
N SER A 305 1.65 16.84 -10.02
CA SER A 305 0.74 16.06 -10.88
C SER A 305 1.44 15.41 -12.07
N LYS A 306 2.44 16.07 -12.66
CA LYS A 306 3.25 15.52 -13.77
C LYS A 306 4.03 14.28 -13.32
N ASN A 307 4.60 14.32 -12.11
CA ASN A 307 5.36 13.21 -11.56
C ASN A 307 4.43 12.05 -11.19
N ILE A 308 3.24 12.36 -10.64
CA ILE A 308 2.21 11.36 -10.35
C ILE A 308 1.77 10.65 -11.64
N ILE A 309 1.45 11.41 -12.69
CA ILE A 309 1.07 10.87 -14.00
C ILE A 309 2.20 10.00 -14.54
N ALA A 310 3.43 10.52 -14.62
CA ALA A 310 4.58 9.76 -15.11
C ALA A 310 4.81 8.46 -14.33
N SER A 311 4.54 8.46 -13.01
CA SER A 311 4.68 7.26 -12.16
C SER A 311 3.58 6.21 -12.40
N LEU A 312 2.42 6.62 -12.93
CA LEU A 312 1.31 5.71 -13.24
C LEU A 312 1.40 5.15 -14.66
N GLU A 313 2.05 5.89 -15.57
CA GLU A 313 2.17 5.54 -16.99
C GLU A 313 3.45 4.73 -17.29
N ALA A 314 4.39 4.68 -16.35
CA ALA A 314 5.64 3.91 -16.47
C ALA A 314 5.42 2.41 -16.25
#